data_82a28c441b5fc6bd3ccd0a3a581ec1f3
#
_entry.id   82a28c441b5fc6bd3ccd0a3a581ec1f3
#
_cell.length_a   1.000
_cell.length_b   1.000
_cell.length_c   1.000
_cell.angle_alpha   90.00
_cell.angle_beta   90.00
_cell.angle_gamma   90.00
#
_symmetry.space_group_name_H-M   'P 1'
#
loop_
_entity.id
_entity.type
_entity.pdbx_description
1 polymer ?
#
loop_
_entity_poly.entity_id
_entity_poly.type
_entity_poly.pdbx_seq_one_letter_code
_entity_poly.pdbx_strand_id
1 'polypeptide(L)'
;MKKLIKPVLSALAMTLGSTSLANAYQTTTPDVYVVMFRADYCAPCKVVEPALNQALNSLSDPRVEYVHIDIGAGNGERNAHTVFDRGLVQQYNMWLGVTGFAAIVDGDTKKTLGCVNMQYDAGSMAMHIRNLQAKAQRNESSFDLTCPEANNPV
;
A
#
# COMPACT_ATOMS: atom_id res chain seq x y z
N MET A 1 68.67 -52.00 5.75
CA MET A 1 68.46 -50.55 5.95
C MET A 1 67.01 -50.27 5.77
N LYS A 2 66.21 -50.15 6.90
CA LYS A 2 64.77 -49.93 6.89
C LYS A 2 64.52 -48.45 7.12
N LYS A 3 63.97 -47.71 6.11
CA LYS A 3 63.54 -46.35 6.28
C LYS A 3 62.09 -46.33 6.83
N LEU A 4 61.93 -45.83 8.04
CA LEU A 4 60.64 -45.54 8.63
C LEU A 4 60.04 -44.26 8.02
N ILE A 5 58.92 -44.38 7.41
CA ILE A 5 58.10 -43.27 6.94
C ILE A 5 57.06 -42.96 8.06
N LYS A 6 57.13 -41.76 8.64
CA LYS A 6 56.13 -41.25 9.60
C LYS A 6 54.94 -40.70 8.80
N PRO A 7 53.70 -41.06 9.18
CA PRO A 7 52.54 -40.37 8.63
C PRO A 7 52.28 -39.04 9.35
N VAL A 8 52.21 -37.95 8.56
CA VAL A 8 51.75 -36.64 9.03
C VAL A 8 50.25 -36.66 9.05
N LEU A 9 49.63 -36.64 10.25
CA LEU A 9 48.19 -36.39 10.38
C LEU A 9 47.94 -34.88 10.22
N SER A 10 47.35 -34.52 9.08
CA SER A 10 46.79 -33.18 8.85
C SER A 10 45.37 -33.14 9.48
N ALA A 11 45.26 -32.44 10.58
CA ALA A 11 43.96 -32.12 11.20
C ALA A 11 43.28 -31.03 10.35
N LEU A 12 42.23 -31.39 9.63
CA LEU A 12 41.39 -30.46 8.90
C LEU A 12 40.35 -29.88 9.89
N ALA A 13 40.60 -28.64 10.35
CA ALA A 13 39.66 -27.92 11.20
C ALA A 13 38.52 -27.39 10.30
N MET A 14 37.33 -28.03 10.35
CA MET A 14 36.08 -27.52 9.79
C MET A 14 35.55 -26.40 10.66
N THR A 15 35.75 -25.16 10.22
CA THR A 15 35.04 -24.01 10.80
C THR A 15 33.60 -24.00 10.26
N LEU A 16 32.65 -24.41 11.10
CA LEU A 16 31.23 -24.21 10.87
C LEU A 16 30.91 -22.71 10.94
N GLY A 17 30.91 -22.06 9.79
CA GLY A 17 30.43 -20.69 9.67
C GLY A 17 28.93 -20.66 9.88
N SER A 18 28.49 -20.19 11.03
CA SER A 18 27.07 -19.87 11.29
C SER A 18 26.70 -18.67 10.43
N THR A 19 26.08 -18.91 9.26
CA THR A 19 25.42 -17.87 8.49
C THR A 19 24.13 -17.50 9.19
N SER A 20 24.17 -16.45 9.99
CA SER A 20 22.97 -15.80 10.50
C SER A 20 22.22 -15.22 9.29
N LEU A 21 21.13 -15.89 8.89
CA LEU A 21 20.15 -15.30 7.99
C LEU A 21 19.44 -14.16 8.77
N ALA A 22 20.01 -12.98 8.68
CA ALA A 22 19.30 -11.77 9.04
C ALA A 22 18.13 -11.67 8.07
N ASN A 23 16.92 -12.06 8.49
CA ASN A 23 15.70 -11.69 7.83
C ASN A 23 15.59 -10.17 7.90
N ALA A 24 16.18 -9.48 6.93
CA ALA A 24 15.85 -8.08 6.69
C ALA A 24 14.36 -8.05 6.37
N TYR A 25 13.59 -7.49 7.29
CA TYR A 25 12.21 -7.10 7.04
C TYR A 25 12.28 -6.04 5.94
N GLN A 26 12.21 -6.46 4.70
CA GLN A 26 12.06 -5.55 3.57
C GLN A 26 10.61 -5.07 3.65
N THR A 27 10.41 -3.88 4.19
CA THR A 27 9.18 -3.12 3.98
C THR A 27 9.14 -2.76 2.50
N THR A 28 8.62 -3.67 1.68
CA THR A 28 8.41 -3.39 0.27
C THR A 28 7.32 -2.33 0.18
N THR A 29 7.62 -1.21 -0.46
CA THR A 29 6.61 -0.21 -0.81
C THR A 29 5.45 -0.92 -1.54
N PRO A 30 4.18 -0.70 -1.15
CA PRO A 30 3.07 -1.30 -1.86
C PRO A 30 3.01 -0.78 -3.30
N ASP A 31 2.46 -1.56 -4.23
CA ASP A 31 2.24 -1.09 -5.60
C ASP A 31 1.27 0.09 -5.62
N VAL A 32 0.22 -0.01 -4.79
CA VAL A 32 -0.79 1.05 -4.64
C VAL A 32 -1.28 1.17 -3.20
N TYR A 33 -1.60 2.40 -2.83
CA TYR A 33 -2.41 2.71 -1.65
C TYR A 33 -3.86 2.89 -2.08
N VAL A 34 -4.79 2.28 -1.36
CA VAL A 34 -6.24 2.52 -1.47
C VAL A 34 -6.64 3.39 -0.28
N VAL A 35 -6.80 4.68 -0.54
CA VAL A 35 -6.94 5.72 0.49
C VAL A 35 -8.42 6.08 0.64
N MET A 36 -9.08 5.58 1.67
CA MET A 36 -10.49 5.89 1.97
C MET A 36 -10.61 7.21 2.74
N PHE A 37 -11.35 8.16 2.18
CA PHE A 37 -11.71 9.41 2.83
C PHE A 37 -13.10 9.29 3.45
N ARG A 38 -13.18 9.34 4.77
CA ARG A 38 -14.42 9.15 5.52
C ARG A 38 -14.64 10.19 6.62
N ALA A 39 -15.89 10.23 7.13
CA ALA A 39 -16.25 10.88 8.39
C ALA A 39 -17.50 10.18 8.97
N ASP A 40 -17.76 10.34 10.26
CA ASP A 40 -18.91 9.70 10.92
C ASP A 40 -20.26 10.20 10.38
N TYR A 41 -20.32 11.44 9.94
CA TYR A 41 -21.52 12.07 9.34
C TYR A 41 -21.68 11.77 7.83
N CYS A 42 -20.76 11.02 7.22
CA CYS A 42 -20.74 10.75 5.78
C CYS A 42 -21.73 9.63 5.40
N ALA A 43 -22.86 9.98 4.81
CA ALA A 43 -23.85 8.99 4.36
C ALA A 43 -23.31 8.08 3.22
N PRO A 44 -22.60 8.56 2.19
CA PRO A 44 -21.99 7.71 1.16
C PRO A 44 -20.99 6.71 1.73
N CYS A 45 -20.27 7.05 2.80
CA CYS A 45 -19.27 6.15 3.41
C CYS A 45 -19.89 4.85 3.91
N LYS A 46 -21.15 4.91 4.38
CA LYS A 46 -21.88 3.71 4.84
C LYS A 46 -22.15 2.69 3.74
N VAL A 47 -22.07 3.12 2.49
CA VAL A 47 -22.21 2.26 1.29
C VAL A 47 -20.83 1.86 0.77
N VAL A 48 -19.91 2.82 0.65
CA VAL A 48 -18.60 2.61 0.04
C VAL A 48 -17.71 1.72 0.91
N GLU A 49 -17.63 1.97 2.23
CA GLU A 49 -16.72 1.22 3.11
C GLU A 49 -16.99 -0.30 3.13
N PRO A 50 -18.23 -0.79 3.29
CA PRO A 50 -18.49 -2.23 3.25
C PRO A 50 -18.15 -2.86 1.89
N ALA A 51 -18.49 -2.19 0.78
CA ALA A 51 -18.19 -2.67 -0.56
C ALA A 51 -16.68 -2.69 -0.81
N LEU A 52 -15.95 -1.65 -0.38
CA LEU A 52 -14.51 -1.57 -0.49
C LEU A 52 -13.80 -2.65 0.35
N ASN A 53 -14.23 -2.88 1.57
CA ASN A 53 -13.69 -3.93 2.42
C ASN A 53 -13.89 -5.32 1.79
N GLN A 54 -15.06 -5.58 1.20
CA GLN A 54 -15.32 -6.82 0.47
C GLN A 54 -14.42 -6.92 -0.77
N ALA A 55 -14.23 -5.85 -1.52
CA ALA A 55 -13.34 -5.79 -2.67
C ALA A 55 -11.88 -6.11 -2.29
N LEU A 56 -11.36 -5.45 -1.25
CA LEU A 56 -9.99 -5.64 -0.75
C LEU A 56 -9.77 -7.07 -0.24
N ASN A 57 -10.74 -7.64 0.50
CA ASN A 57 -10.69 -9.02 0.94
C ASN A 57 -10.66 -10.00 -0.24
N SER A 58 -11.38 -9.72 -1.32
CA SER A 58 -11.37 -10.56 -2.53
C SER A 58 -10.07 -10.46 -3.32
N LEU A 59 -9.39 -9.31 -3.27
CA LEU A 59 -8.08 -9.11 -3.88
C LEU A 59 -6.99 -9.89 -3.15
N SER A 60 -6.99 -9.85 -1.82
CA SER A 60 -6.01 -10.51 -0.93
C SER A 60 -4.56 -10.31 -1.38
N ASP A 61 -4.23 -9.12 -1.89
CA ASP A 61 -2.90 -8.79 -2.41
C ASP A 61 -2.13 -7.94 -1.39
N PRO A 62 -1.00 -8.45 -0.82
CA PRO A 62 -0.21 -7.71 0.17
C PRO A 62 0.47 -6.45 -0.39
N ARG A 63 0.48 -6.28 -1.72
CA ARG A 63 1.02 -5.08 -2.38
C ARG A 63 -0.04 -3.99 -2.60
N VAL A 64 -1.27 -4.22 -2.12
CA VAL A 64 -2.34 -3.23 -2.05
C VAL A 64 -2.51 -2.84 -0.59
N GLU A 65 -2.08 -1.64 -0.20
CA GLU A 65 -2.21 -1.17 1.17
C GLU A 65 -3.47 -0.33 1.34
N TYR A 66 -4.34 -0.73 2.28
CA TYR A 66 -5.51 0.06 2.65
C TYR A 66 -5.14 1.13 3.67
N VAL A 67 -5.48 2.37 3.36
CA VAL A 67 -5.26 3.54 4.21
C VAL A 67 -6.59 4.21 4.53
N HIS A 68 -6.83 4.45 5.80
CA HIS A 68 -8.06 5.04 6.29
C HIS A 68 -7.80 6.45 6.82
N ILE A 69 -8.44 7.44 6.23
CA ILE A 69 -8.36 8.85 6.63
C ILE A 69 -9.74 9.29 7.12
N ASP A 70 -9.85 9.51 8.42
CA ASP A 70 -11.06 10.02 9.05
C ASP A 70 -10.93 11.53 9.26
N ILE A 71 -11.64 12.31 8.44
CA ILE A 71 -11.62 13.78 8.50
C ILE A 71 -12.65 14.35 9.49
N GLY A 72 -13.28 13.49 10.32
CA GLY A 72 -14.13 13.92 11.42
C GLY A 72 -13.39 14.75 12.47
N ALA A 73 -14.15 15.45 13.30
CA ALA A 73 -13.59 16.32 14.34
C ALA A 73 -12.64 15.56 15.29
N GLY A 74 -11.48 16.12 15.57
CA GLY A 74 -10.49 15.58 16.51
C GLY A 74 -9.53 14.53 15.94
N ASN A 75 -9.61 14.18 14.66
CA ASN A 75 -8.76 13.16 14.04
C ASN A 75 -7.49 13.69 13.33
N GLY A 76 -7.24 15.01 13.39
CA GLY A 76 -6.16 15.66 12.65
C GLY A 76 -4.77 15.08 12.95
N GLU A 77 -4.42 14.87 14.22
CA GLU A 77 -3.12 14.33 14.62
C GLU A 77 -2.94 12.88 14.14
N ARG A 78 -3.97 12.04 14.31
CA ARG A 78 -3.95 10.64 13.84
C ARG A 78 -3.79 10.57 12.32
N ASN A 79 -4.49 11.42 11.59
CA ASN A 79 -4.36 11.50 10.13
C ASN A 79 -2.98 12.01 9.73
N ALA A 80 -2.38 12.95 10.46
CA ALA A 80 -1.06 13.48 10.16
C ALA A 80 -0.02 12.35 10.08
N HIS A 81 0.09 11.49 11.09
CA HIS A 81 0.99 10.34 11.06
C HIS A 81 0.70 9.40 9.88
N THR A 82 -0.57 9.03 9.69
CA THR A 82 -0.99 8.16 8.58
C THR A 82 -0.58 8.70 7.21
N VAL A 83 -0.75 10.00 7.02
CA VAL A 83 -0.50 10.70 5.76
C VAL A 83 0.99 10.91 5.51
N PHE A 84 1.72 11.40 6.54
CA PHE A 84 3.16 11.70 6.41
C PHE A 84 4.00 10.43 6.23
N ASP A 85 3.74 9.39 7.00
CA ASP A 85 4.51 8.15 6.93
C ASP A 85 4.41 7.45 5.57
N ARG A 86 3.32 7.70 4.83
CA ARG A 86 3.06 7.12 3.51
C ARG A 86 3.28 8.08 2.34
N GLY A 87 3.61 9.33 2.62
CA GLY A 87 3.80 10.36 1.59
C GLY A 87 2.51 10.76 0.86
N LEU A 88 1.34 10.70 1.56
CA LEU A 88 0.01 10.98 0.99
C LEU A 88 -0.49 12.40 1.24
N VAL A 89 0.44 13.33 1.54
CA VAL A 89 0.10 14.73 1.89
C VAL A 89 -0.65 15.43 0.75
N GLN A 90 -0.26 15.17 -0.50
CA GLN A 90 -0.92 15.77 -1.66
C GLN A 90 -2.40 15.37 -1.72
N GLN A 91 -2.72 14.09 -1.59
CA GLN A 91 -4.09 13.58 -1.61
C GLN A 91 -4.91 14.11 -0.44
N TYR A 92 -4.30 14.14 0.74
CA TYR A 92 -4.96 14.68 1.93
C TYR A 92 -5.37 16.15 1.73
N ASN A 93 -4.45 16.99 1.25
CA ASN A 93 -4.73 18.40 1.01
C ASN A 93 -5.74 18.62 -0.13
N MET A 94 -5.64 17.81 -1.19
CA MET A 94 -6.52 17.88 -2.34
C MET A 94 -7.98 17.62 -1.97
N TRP A 95 -8.24 16.66 -1.07
CA TRP A 95 -9.58 16.22 -0.71
C TRP A 95 -9.94 16.46 0.76
N LEU A 96 -9.29 17.42 1.41
CA LEU A 96 -9.66 17.81 2.76
C LEU A 96 -11.14 18.28 2.79
N GLY A 97 -11.98 17.59 3.56
CA GLY A 97 -13.41 17.85 3.64
C GLY A 97 -14.28 17.06 2.64
N VAL A 98 -13.70 16.36 1.67
CA VAL A 98 -14.42 15.48 0.74
C VAL A 98 -14.41 14.05 1.27
N THR A 99 -15.58 13.40 1.32
CA THR A 99 -15.74 12.05 1.88
C THR A 99 -16.59 11.14 0.98
N GLY A 100 -16.58 9.83 1.25
CA GLY A 100 -17.43 8.87 0.56
C GLY A 100 -16.83 8.29 -0.71
N PHE A 101 -15.50 8.26 -0.79
CA PHE A 101 -14.75 7.65 -1.89
C PHE A 101 -13.40 7.13 -1.41
N ALA A 102 -12.77 6.29 -2.22
CA ALA A 102 -11.37 5.93 -2.02
C ALA A 102 -10.54 6.27 -3.25
N ALA A 103 -9.40 6.95 -3.03
CA ALA A 103 -8.41 7.22 -4.06
C ALA A 103 -7.41 6.07 -4.15
N ILE A 104 -7.08 5.65 -5.36
CA ILE A 104 -6.02 4.68 -5.62
C ILE A 104 -4.77 5.47 -6.04
N VAL A 105 -3.73 5.36 -5.23
CA VAL A 105 -2.50 6.15 -5.34
C VAL A 105 -1.33 5.21 -5.61
N ASP A 106 -0.54 5.53 -6.61
CA ASP A 106 0.68 4.81 -6.95
C ASP A 106 1.67 4.79 -5.77
N GLY A 107 2.18 3.62 -5.43
CA GLY A 107 3.04 3.41 -4.27
C GLY A 107 4.39 4.12 -4.38
N ASP A 108 4.95 4.21 -5.57
CA ASP A 108 6.26 4.80 -5.81
C ASP A 108 6.16 6.31 -6.09
N THR A 109 5.34 6.69 -7.07
CA THR A 109 5.26 8.09 -7.55
C THR A 109 4.35 8.96 -6.71
N LYS A 110 3.49 8.38 -5.88
CA LYS A 110 2.44 9.05 -5.08
C LYS A 110 1.42 9.81 -5.93
N LYS A 111 1.32 9.47 -7.21
CA LYS A 111 0.29 10.05 -8.09
C LYS A 111 -1.03 9.32 -7.91
N THR A 112 -2.12 10.05 -7.94
CA THR A 112 -3.45 9.45 -7.99
C THR A 112 -3.68 8.83 -9.35
N LEU A 113 -4.05 7.55 -9.36
CA LEU A 113 -4.33 6.77 -10.57
C LEU A 113 -5.82 6.76 -10.91
N GLY A 114 -6.69 6.85 -9.91
CA GLY A 114 -8.12 6.84 -10.05
C GLY A 114 -8.84 6.75 -8.71
N CYS A 115 -10.16 6.65 -8.74
CA CYS A 115 -10.98 6.57 -7.53
C CYS A 115 -12.09 5.53 -7.68
N VAL A 116 -12.60 5.06 -6.54
CA VAL A 116 -13.86 4.29 -6.42
C VAL A 116 -14.79 5.00 -5.45
N ASN A 117 -16.09 4.93 -5.73
CA ASN A 117 -17.13 5.58 -4.96
C ASN A 117 -18.41 4.72 -4.94
N MET A 118 -19.52 5.26 -4.49
CA MET A 118 -20.81 4.55 -4.38
C MET A 118 -21.40 4.05 -5.72
N GLN A 119 -20.84 4.41 -6.86
CA GLN A 119 -21.26 3.90 -8.17
C GLN A 119 -20.70 2.51 -8.49
N TYR A 120 -19.71 2.06 -7.73
CA TYR A 120 -19.10 0.75 -7.86
C TYR A 120 -19.66 -0.22 -6.82
N ASP A 121 -19.98 -1.44 -7.23
CA ASP A 121 -20.14 -2.56 -6.32
C ASP A 121 -18.77 -3.16 -5.93
N ALA A 122 -18.75 -4.11 -5.00
CA ALA A 122 -17.51 -4.70 -4.51
C ALA A 122 -16.71 -5.41 -5.63
N GLY A 123 -17.38 -6.05 -6.58
CA GLY A 123 -16.72 -6.74 -7.70
C GLY A 123 -16.06 -5.76 -8.66
N SER A 124 -16.79 -4.71 -9.06
CA SER A 124 -16.25 -3.66 -9.92
C SER A 124 -15.17 -2.83 -9.24
N MET A 125 -15.26 -2.57 -7.92
CA MET A 125 -14.17 -1.96 -7.14
C MET A 125 -12.90 -2.81 -7.21
N ALA A 126 -13.00 -4.12 -6.94
CA ALA A 126 -11.86 -5.03 -6.97
C ALA A 126 -11.19 -5.05 -8.35
N MET A 127 -12.00 -5.14 -9.41
CA MET A 127 -11.49 -5.14 -10.79
C MET A 127 -10.81 -3.80 -11.14
N HIS A 128 -11.41 -2.67 -10.75
CA HIS A 128 -10.85 -1.34 -11.01
C HIS A 128 -9.53 -1.13 -10.28
N ILE A 129 -9.45 -1.48 -8.97
CA ILE A 129 -8.22 -1.42 -8.18
C ILE A 129 -7.11 -2.26 -8.83
N ARG A 130 -7.42 -3.49 -9.24
CA ARG A 130 -6.44 -4.36 -9.92
C ARG A 130 -5.94 -3.76 -11.24
N ASN A 131 -6.82 -3.15 -12.01
CA ASN A 131 -6.43 -2.49 -13.26
C ASN A 131 -5.51 -1.29 -13.02
N LEU A 132 -5.78 -0.49 -11.98
CA LEU A 132 -4.94 0.64 -11.60
C LEU A 132 -3.60 0.19 -11.03
N GLN A 133 -3.58 -0.88 -10.21
CA GLN A 133 -2.35 -1.52 -9.73
C GLN A 133 -1.47 -1.99 -10.91
N ALA A 134 -2.07 -2.63 -11.91
CA ALA A 134 -1.33 -3.04 -13.10
C ALA A 134 -0.76 -1.86 -13.90
N LYS A 135 -1.41 -0.69 -13.88
CA LYS A 135 -0.87 0.55 -14.46
C LYS A 135 0.31 1.07 -13.64
N ALA A 136 0.20 1.09 -12.30
CA ALA A 136 1.31 1.46 -11.43
C ALA A 136 2.56 0.61 -11.71
N GLN A 137 2.40 -0.71 -11.78
CA GLN A 137 3.50 -1.64 -12.08
C GLN A 137 4.19 -1.39 -13.43
N ARG A 138 3.48 -0.80 -14.40
CA ARG A 138 4.03 -0.43 -15.71
C ARG A 138 4.46 1.03 -15.82
N ASN A 139 4.38 1.79 -14.71
CA ASN A 139 4.61 3.24 -14.69
C ASN A 139 3.73 4.01 -15.70
N GLU A 140 2.51 3.54 -15.92
CA GLU A 140 1.55 4.19 -16.79
C GLU A 140 0.72 5.22 -15.98
N SER A 141 0.58 6.44 -16.53
CA SER A 141 -0.35 7.40 -15.96
C SER A 141 -1.80 6.96 -16.21
N SER A 142 -2.67 7.28 -15.27
CA SER A 142 -4.11 7.09 -15.43
C SER A 142 -4.82 8.42 -15.33
N PHE A 143 -5.84 8.61 -16.13
CA PHE A 143 -6.78 9.71 -15.99
C PHE A 143 -8.15 9.11 -15.69
N ASP A 144 -8.68 9.42 -14.52
CA ASP A 144 -9.95 8.87 -14.05
C ASP A 144 -10.90 10.00 -13.67
N LEU A 145 -12.01 10.08 -14.41
CA LEU A 145 -13.08 11.06 -14.16
C LEU A 145 -13.95 10.72 -12.94
N THR A 146 -13.74 9.55 -12.33
CA THR A 146 -14.54 9.12 -11.17
C THR A 146 -14.06 9.71 -9.84
N CYS A 147 -12.88 10.34 -9.83
CA CYS A 147 -12.40 11.08 -8.67
C CYS A 147 -13.24 12.34 -8.46
N PRO A 148 -13.56 12.69 -7.21
CA PRO A 148 -14.22 13.94 -6.89
C PRO A 148 -13.36 15.14 -7.32
N GLU A 149 -14.00 16.27 -7.60
CA GLU A 149 -13.27 17.52 -7.80
C GLU A 149 -12.43 17.86 -6.55
N ALA A 150 -11.22 18.33 -6.79
CA ALA A 150 -10.33 18.75 -5.72
C ALA A 150 -10.83 20.06 -5.10
N ASN A 151 -10.89 20.12 -3.77
CA ASN A 151 -11.21 21.38 -3.08
C ASN A 151 -10.06 22.39 -3.17
N ASN A 152 -8.83 21.89 -3.25
CA ASN A 152 -7.62 22.69 -3.44
C ASN A 152 -6.81 22.08 -4.59
N PRO A 153 -6.96 22.55 -5.83
CA PRO A 153 -6.07 22.14 -6.92
C PRO A 153 -4.65 22.60 -6.60
N VAL A 154 -3.73 21.65 -6.54
CA VAL A 154 -2.28 21.86 -6.27
C VAL A 154 -1.57 22.16 -7.58
#